data_a4da594fb93169d5ee3b598ce35a97e5
#
_entry.id   a4da594fb93169d5ee3b598ce35a97e5
#
_cell.length_a   1.000
_cell.length_b   1.000
_cell.length_c   1.000
_cell.angle_alpha   90.00
_cell.angle_beta   90.00
_cell.angle_gamma   90.00
#
_symmetry.space_group_name_H-M   'P 1'
#
loop_
_entity.id
_entity.type
_entity.pdbx_description
1 polymer ?
#
loop_
_entity_poly.entity_id
_entity_poly.type
_entity_poly.pdbx_seq_one_letter_code
_entity_poly.pdbx_strand_id
1 'polypeptide(L)'
;MIKALKANYIITSKSRILQDSSVIIEEDKIKDIVPNKLVSKNKYKTINLKNAILMPGFINCHTHLELNWTQKLIEPFSTFPLWLKQIIELKRRKITNKVLVNSVIDSINESINSGVTTIGEISSYDGVDFKPLKKSGLRVVYFYEFTNSTYGNLNKKFFTDLLEESKNDMFELRIFPHSLYSLDTNKIKKLLRLAYEKKLRVAIHLSESIDEVNLTKGKRNGFNEIIFPMIKNKPKIEIINST
;
A
#
# COMPACT_ATOMS: atom_id res chain seq x y z
N MET A 1 6.66 14.74 -27.38
CA MET A 1 6.94 13.76 -28.49
C MET A 1 5.84 12.69 -28.44
N ILE A 2 5.16 12.44 -29.58
CA ILE A 2 4.09 11.43 -29.61
C ILE A 2 4.68 10.07 -29.96
N LYS A 3 4.36 9.04 -29.15
CA LYS A 3 4.82 7.65 -29.34
C LYS A 3 3.63 6.77 -29.72
N ALA A 4 3.89 5.72 -30.49
CA ALA A 4 2.94 4.66 -30.78
C ALA A 4 3.51 3.33 -30.29
N LEU A 5 2.88 2.68 -29.31
CA LEU A 5 3.24 1.34 -28.85
C LEU A 5 2.40 0.33 -29.65
N LYS A 6 3.04 -0.38 -30.57
CA LYS A 6 2.42 -1.35 -31.44
C LYS A 6 2.49 -2.75 -30.82
N ALA A 7 1.32 -3.39 -30.63
CA ALA A 7 1.24 -4.73 -30.07
C ALA A 7 0.26 -5.61 -30.86
N ASN A 8 0.37 -6.93 -30.73
CA ASN A 8 -0.57 -7.88 -31.34
C ASN A 8 -1.94 -7.80 -30.64
N TYR A 9 -1.91 -7.69 -29.30
CA TYR A 9 -3.11 -7.60 -28.50
C TYR A 9 -3.02 -6.44 -27.53
N ILE A 10 -4.14 -5.70 -27.37
CA ILE A 10 -4.28 -4.67 -26.35
C ILE A 10 -5.52 -5.00 -25.53
N ILE A 11 -5.35 -5.19 -24.22
CA ILE A 11 -6.43 -5.38 -23.27
C ILE A 11 -6.78 -4.01 -22.68
N THR A 12 -7.98 -3.50 -22.96
CA THR A 12 -8.44 -2.19 -22.47
C THR A 12 -9.36 -2.29 -21.26
N SER A 13 -10.06 -3.44 -21.15
CA SER A 13 -10.94 -3.78 -20.02
C SER A 13 -11.15 -5.29 -20.00
N LYS A 14 -11.80 -5.82 -18.95
CA LYS A 14 -12.05 -7.27 -18.84
C LYS A 14 -12.84 -7.89 -20.00
N SER A 15 -13.50 -7.12 -20.83
CA SER A 15 -14.32 -7.64 -21.95
C SER A 15 -13.86 -7.13 -23.32
N ARG A 16 -12.81 -6.30 -23.40
CA ARG A 16 -12.40 -5.69 -24.67
C ARG A 16 -10.92 -5.94 -24.96
N ILE A 17 -10.67 -6.84 -25.90
CA ILE A 17 -9.35 -7.16 -26.46
C ILE A 17 -9.34 -6.65 -27.91
N LEU A 18 -8.35 -5.83 -28.23
CA LEU A 18 -8.12 -5.31 -29.58
C LEU A 18 -6.92 -6.02 -30.18
N GLN A 19 -7.03 -6.45 -31.45
CA GLN A 19 -5.93 -7.02 -32.21
C GLN A 19 -5.31 -5.95 -33.14
N ASP A 20 -4.05 -6.17 -33.49
CA ASP A 20 -3.31 -5.35 -34.47
C ASP A 20 -3.50 -3.84 -34.27
N SER A 21 -3.36 -3.41 -33.01
CA SER A 21 -3.62 -2.05 -32.61
C SER A 21 -2.38 -1.41 -31.96
N SER A 22 -2.40 -0.09 -31.85
CA SER A 22 -1.35 0.69 -31.19
C SER A 22 -1.94 1.63 -30.17
N VAL A 23 -1.30 1.74 -29.02
CA VAL A 23 -1.57 2.78 -28.01
C VAL A 23 -0.77 4.03 -28.40
N ILE A 24 -1.45 5.13 -28.58
CA ILE A 24 -0.85 6.44 -28.85
C ILE A 24 -0.63 7.16 -27.52
N ILE A 25 0.62 7.52 -27.26
CA ILE A 25 1.03 8.22 -26.04
C ILE A 25 1.53 9.60 -26.43
N GLU A 26 0.96 10.63 -25.82
CA GLU A 26 1.42 12.01 -25.90
C GLU A 26 1.88 12.44 -24.52
N GLU A 27 3.17 12.76 -24.42
CA GLU A 27 3.84 13.00 -23.14
C GLU A 27 3.74 11.80 -22.18
N ASP A 28 2.94 11.90 -21.13
CA ASP A 28 2.71 10.89 -20.09
C ASP A 28 1.29 10.28 -20.12
N LYS A 29 0.48 10.62 -21.14
CA LYS A 29 -0.93 10.22 -21.22
C LYS A 29 -1.22 9.37 -22.45
N ILE A 30 -2.12 8.39 -22.27
CA ILE A 30 -2.71 7.67 -23.38
C ILE A 30 -3.69 8.63 -24.08
N LYS A 31 -3.40 8.95 -25.33
CA LYS A 31 -4.21 9.84 -26.16
C LYS A 31 -5.31 9.08 -26.91
N ASP A 32 -4.94 7.91 -27.45
CA ASP A 32 -5.85 7.13 -28.29
C ASP A 32 -5.37 5.68 -28.41
N ILE A 33 -6.24 4.79 -28.89
CA ILE A 33 -5.90 3.44 -29.34
C ILE A 33 -6.45 3.27 -30.75
N VAL A 34 -5.55 3.05 -31.71
CA VAL A 34 -5.89 2.99 -33.11
C VAL A 34 -5.41 1.71 -33.80
N PRO A 35 -6.05 1.23 -34.84
CA PRO A 35 -5.54 0.12 -35.66
C PRO A 35 -4.14 0.41 -36.21
N ASN A 36 -3.27 -0.59 -36.25
CA ASN A 36 -1.87 -0.46 -36.68
C ASN A 36 -1.73 0.17 -38.09
N LYS A 37 -2.69 -0.09 -38.99
CA LYS A 37 -2.72 0.48 -40.34
C LYS A 37 -2.86 2.01 -40.39
N LEU A 38 -3.36 2.62 -39.28
CA LEU A 38 -3.55 4.08 -39.20
C LEU A 38 -2.33 4.78 -38.57
N VAL A 39 -1.32 4.03 -38.12
CA VAL A 39 -0.10 4.58 -37.51
C VAL A 39 0.88 5.02 -38.59
N SER A 40 0.95 6.32 -38.84
CA SER A 40 1.93 6.91 -39.75
C SER A 40 3.33 6.99 -39.13
N LYS A 41 4.32 6.44 -39.82
CA LYS A 41 5.74 6.48 -39.39
C LYS A 41 6.28 7.92 -39.30
N ASN A 42 5.75 8.83 -40.06
CA ASN A 42 6.20 10.23 -40.08
C ASN A 42 5.61 11.06 -38.94
N LYS A 43 4.53 10.56 -38.31
CA LYS A 43 3.83 11.28 -37.23
C LYS A 43 4.21 10.77 -35.82
N TYR A 44 4.57 9.49 -35.71
CA TYR A 44 4.77 8.85 -34.44
C TYR A 44 6.14 8.16 -34.34
N LYS A 45 6.81 8.32 -33.20
CA LYS A 45 7.92 7.43 -32.84
C LYS A 45 7.34 6.05 -32.46
N THR A 46 7.41 5.12 -33.41
CA THR A 46 6.81 3.79 -33.22
C THR A 46 7.76 2.85 -32.46
N ILE A 47 7.26 2.21 -31.42
CA ILE A 47 7.90 1.12 -30.69
C ILE A 47 7.09 -0.15 -30.98
N ASN A 48 7.71 -1.10 -31.67
CA ASN A 48 7.06 -2.38 -31.98
C ASN A 48 7.39 -3.39 -30.89
N LEU A 49 6.38 -3.78 -30.12
CA LEU A 49 6.48 -4.76 -29.03
C LEU A 49 6.40 -6.22 -29.53
N LYS A 50 6.32 -6.40 -30.86
CA LYS A 50 6.22 -7.73 -31.50
C LYS A 50 5.05 -8.54 -30.95
N ASN A 51 5.32 -9.81 -30.56
CA ASN A 51 4.33 -10.76 -30.04
C ASN A 51 4.00 -10.49 -28.56
N ALA A 52 3.57 -9.27 -28.25
CA ALA A 52 3.26 -8.86 -26.90
C ALA A 52 1.77 -8.58 -26.72
N ILE A 53 1.31 -8.74 -25.50
CA ILE A 53 0.03 -8.25 -25.02
C ILE A 53 0.30 -6.97 -24.23
N LEU A 54 -0.29 -5.87 -24.64
CA LEU A 54 -0.24 -4.60 -23.91
C LEU A 54 -1.50 -4.46 -23.07
N MET A 55 -1.34 -4.24 -21.79
CA MET A 55 -2.44 -4.13 -20.83
C MET A 55 -2.15 -3.04 -19.80
N PRO A 56 -3.17 -2.53 -19.08
CA PRO A 56 -2.93 -1.68 -17.90
C PRO A 56 -2.03 -2.38 -16.89
N GLY A 57 -1.17 -1.61 -16.23
CA GLY A 57 -0.35 -2.13 -15.15
C GLY A 57 -1.20 -2.60 -13.97
N PHE A 58 -0.65 -3.51 -13.18
CA PHE A 58 -1.32 -4.03 -11.99
C PHE A 58 -1.40 -2.97 -10.89
N ILE A 59 -2.42 -3.11 -10.05
CA ILE A 59 -2.61 -2.30 -8.85
C ILE A 59 -2.43 -3.23 -7.64
N ASN A 60 -1.39 -3.00 -6.83
CA ASN A 60 -1.26 -3.62 -5.54
C ASN A 60 -1.93 -2.73 -4.49
N CYS A 61 -3.13 -3.11 -4.05
CA CYS A 61 -3.95 -2.28 -3.18
C CYS A 61 -3.48 -2.26 -1.71
N HIS A 62 -2.58 -3.18 -1.31
CA HIS A 62 -2.19 -3.36 0.09
C HIS A 62 -0.81 -3.99 0.18
N THR A 63 0.15 -3.26 0.76
CA THR A 63 1.50 -3.76 0.99
C THR A 63 2.17 -3.03 2.15
N HIS A 64 3.20 -3.67 2.70
CA HIS A 64 4.11 -3.15 3.71
C HIS A 64 5.55 -3.33 3.20
N LEU A 65 5.99 -2.47 2.28
CA LEU A 65 7.31 -2.58 1.62
C LEU A 65 8.46 -2.65 2.62
N GLU A 66 8.31 -1.93 3.72
CA GLU A 66 9.29 -1.85 4.80
C GLU A 66 9.53 -3.21 5.48
N LEU A 67 8.56 -4.14 5.42
CA LEU A 67 8.66 -5.44 6.07
C LEU A 67 9.39 -6.49 5.25
N ASN A 68 9.78 -6.21 4.01
CA ASN A 68 10.46 -7.19 3.14
C ASN A 68 11.75 -7.75 3.78
N TRP A 69 12.47 -6.97 4.60
CA TRP A 69 13.64 -7.45 5.33
C TRP A 69 13.33 -8.61 6.28
N THR A 70 12.06 -8.78 6.69
CA THR A 70 11.65 -9.88 7.59
C THR A 70 11.40 -11.19 6.86
N GLN A 71 11.25 -11.19 5.54
CA GLN A 71 10.77 -12.31 4.73
C GLN A 71 11.47 -13.65 5.02
N LYS A 72 12.80 -13.61 5.19
CA LYS A 72 13.62 -14.80 5.46
C LYS A 72 13.78 -15.11 6.96
N LEU A 73 13.16 -14.32 7.82
CA LEU A 73 13.28 -14.41 9.28
C LEU A 73 11.98 -14.88 9.95
N ILE A 74 10.91 -15.00 9.16
CA ILE A 74 9.62 -15.51 9.63
C ILE A 74 9.63 -17.03 9.54
N GLU A 75 9.50 -17.67 10.68
CA GLU A 75 9.34 -19.12 10.79
C GLU A 75 7.89 -19.54 10.49
N PRO A 76 7.64 -20.80 10.10
CA PRO A 76 6.30 -21.31 9.91
C PRO A 76 5.39 -21.06 11.11
N PHE A 77 4.16 -20.65 10.86
CA PHE A 77 3.17 -20.32 11.89
C PHE A 77 1.83 -21.00 11.61
N SER A 78 1.07 -21.31 12.65
CA SER A 78 -0.24 -21.97 12.55
C SER A 78 -1.41 -21.00 12.74
N THR A 79 -1.20 -19.84 13.37
CA THR A 79 -2.24 -18.85 13.64
C THR A 79 -1.72 -17.43 13.40
N PHE A 80 -2.64 -16.51 13.12
CA PHE A 80 -2.31 -15.09 12.92
C PHE A 80 -1.61 -14.46 14.15
N PRO A 81 -2.04 -14.69 15.41
CA PRO A 81 -1.32 -14.17 16.56
C PRO A 81 0.12 -14.69 16.69
N LEU A 82 0.42 -15.90 16.29
CA LEU A 82 1.81 -16.43 16.28
C LEU A 82 2.66 -15.77 15.21
N TRP A 83 2.10 -15.49 14.03
CA TRP A 83 2.77 -14.69 13.01
C TRP A 83 3.03 -13.27 13.51
N LEU A 84 2.01 -12.60 14.06
CA LEU A 84 2.12 -11.23 14.56
C LEU A 84 3.14 -11.12 15.70
N LYS A 85 3.23 -12.14 16.57
CA LYS A 85 4.28 -12.23 17.59
C LYS A 85 5.67 -12.10 16.96
N GLN A 86 5.97 -12.85 15.93
CA GLN A 86 7.27 -12.80 15.24
C GLN A 86 7.53 -11.40 14.65
N ILE A 87 6.54 -10.78 14.01
CA ILE A 87 6.67 -9.42 13.49
C ILE A 87 6.98 -8.42 14.62
N ILE A 88 6.29 -8.49 15.75
CA ILE A 88 6.53 -7.61 16.90
C ILE A 88 7.95 -7.82 17.46
N GLU A 89 8.41 -9.07 17.58
CA GLU A 89 9.76 -9.40 18.06
C GLU A 89 10.83 -8.88 17.09
N LEU A 90 10.63 -9.04 15.79
CA LEU A 90 11.52 -8.50 14.76
C LEU A 90 11.55 -6.97 14.77
N LYS A 91 10.40 -6.29 14.85
CA LYS A 91 10.33 -4.82 14.96
C LYS A 91 11.02 -4.24 16.18
N ARG A 92 11.23 -5.02 17.25
CA ARG A 92 11.99 -4.61 18.45
C ARG A 92 13.50 -4.64 18.26
N ARG A 93 14.00 -5.32 17.23
CA ARG A 93 15.43 -5.34 16.94
C ARG A 93 15.89 -3.94 16.49
N LYS A 94 17.12 -3.58 16.85
CA LYS A 94 17.75 -2.34 16.36
C LYS A 94 18.08 -2.52 14.87
N ILE A 95 17.26 -1.96 14.01
CA ILE A 95 17.44 -2.00 12.56
C ILE A 95 17.86 -0.61 12.11
N THR A 96 18.88 -0.55 11.26
CA THR A 96 19.35 0.73 10.72
C THR A 96 18.39 1.23 9.62
N ASN A 97 18.27 2.54 9.50
CA ASN A 97 17.50 3.14 8.40
C ASN A 97 17.98 2.66 7.03
N LYS A 98 19.27 2.35 6.88
CA LYS A 98 19.83 1.82 5.63
C LYS A 98 19.19 0.47 5.26
N VAL A 99 19.01 -0.44 6.23
CA VAL A 99 18.36 -1.73 5.98
C VAL A 99 16.91 -1.53 5.57
N LEU A 100 16.18 -0.66 6.28
CA LEU A 100 14.78 -0.37 5.96
C LEU A 100 14.63 0.27 4.57
N VAL A 101 15.45 1.28 4.25
CA VAL A 101 15.43 1.92 2.93
C VAL A 101 15.76 0.93 1.81
N ASN A 102 16.76 0.06 1.99
CA ASN A 102 17.07 -0.97 1.01
C ASN A 102 15.91 -1.95 0.83
N SER A 103 15.28 -2.39 1.93
CA SER A 103 14.08 -3.24 1.90
C SER A 103 12.97 -2.62 1.06
N VAL A 104 12.70 -1.33 1.26
CA VAL A 104 11.69 -0.59 0.48
C VAL A 104 12.10 -0.53 -1.01
N ILE A 105 13.36 -0.22 -1.31
CA ILE A 105 13.84 -0.16 -2.70
C ILE A 105 13.73 -1.51 -3.39
N ASP A 106 14.10 -2.59 -2.72
CA ASP A 106 14.01 -3.95 -3.26
C ASP A 106 12.54 -4.32 -3.56
N SER A 107 11.62 -4.00 -2.64
CA SER A 107 10.18 -4.23 -2.81
C SER A 107 9.57 -3.38 -3.93
N ILE A 108 10.02 -2.13 -4.09
CA ILE A 108 9.62 -1.27 -5.22
C ILE A 108 10.06 -1.91 -6.54
N ASN A 109 11.33 -2.35 -6.62
CA ASN A 109 11.86 -2.99 -7.83
C ASN A 109 11.13 -4.28 -8.16
N GLU A 110 10.83 -5.11 -7.16
CA GLU A 110 10.03 -6.33 -7.32
C GLU A 110 8.64 -6.01 -7.86
N SER A 111 7.96 -5.00 -7.30
CA SER A 111 6.65 -4.54 -7.73
C SER A 111 6.67 -4.08 -9.19
N ILE A 112 7.63 -3.23 -9.58
CA ILE A 112 7.78 -2.74 -10.95
C ILE A 112 8.06 -3.90 -11.92
N ASN A 113 8.98 -4.79 -11.57
CA ASN A 113 9.34 -5.95 -12.40
C ASN A 113 8.15 -6.93 -12.56
N SER A 114 7.23 -6.95 -11.60
CA SER A 114 5.99 -7.72 -11.67
C SER A 114 4.85 -7.00 -12.44
N GLY A 115 5.12 -5.81 -12.99
CA GLY A 115 4.15 -5.02 -13.76
C GLY A 115 3.18 -4.18 -12.91
N VAL A 116 3.48 -3.98 -11.63
CA VAL A 116 2.70 -3.06 -10.77
C VAL A 116 3.03 -1.62 -11.13
N THR A 117 2.01 -0.78 -11.30
CA THR A 117 2.13 0.65 -11.60
C THR A 117 1.48 1.55 -10.55
N THR A 118 0.63 0.97 -9.69
CA THR A 118 -0.01 1.66 -8.58
C THR A 118 0.11 0.81 -7.32
N ILE A 119 0.48 1.44 -6.21
CA ILE A 119 0.72 0.74 -4.96
C ILE A 119 -0.03 1.41 -3.79
N GLY A 120 -0.65 0.59 -2.95
CA GLY A 120 -1.22 0.98 -1.66
C GLY A 120 -0.26 0.60 -0.54
N GLU A 121 0.62 1.54 -0.17
CA GLU A 121 1.65 1.33 0.85
C GLU A 121 1.15 1.72 2.23
N ILE A 122 1.33 0.83 3.22
CA ILE A 122 1.02 1.09 4.63
C ILE A 122 2.33 1.36 5.35
N SER A 123 2.61 2.64 5.59
CA SER A 123 3.84 3.12 6.20
C SER A 123 3.81 3.00 7.71
N SER A 124 4.66 2.15 8.27
CA SER A 124 4.70 1.83 9.71
C SER A 124 6.02 2.19 10.41
N TYR A 125 7.04 2.67 9.70
CA TYR A 125 8.37 3.05 10.21
C TYR A 125 8.68 4.53 10.03
N ASP A 126 7.79 5.40 10.55
CA ASP A 126 7.99 6.87 10.54
C ASP A 126 8.32 7.47 9.16
N GLY A 127 7.82 6.85 8.07
CA GLY A 127 7.94 7.38 6.72
C GLY A 127 9.30 7.15 6.05
N VAL A 128 10.04 6.13 6.46
CA VAL A 128 11.31 5.74 5.82
C VAL A 128 11.15 5.39 4.33
N ASP A 129 9.97 4.94 3.95
CA ASP A 129 9.51 4.54 2.61
C ASP A 129 9.14 5.73 1.71
N PHE A 130 8.81 6.88 2.29
CA PHE A 130 8.29 8.03 1.55
C PHE A 130 9.22 8.53 0.43
N LYS A 131 10.50 8.78 0.73
CA LYS A 131 11.46 9.28 -0.27
C LYS A 131 11.74 8.28 -1.40
N PRO A 132 11.96 6.97 -1.13
CA PRO A 132 12.07 5.96 -2.18
C PRO A 132 10.83 5.89 -3.07
N LEU A 133 9.63 5.89 -2.47
CA LEU A 133 8.36 5.85 -3.21
C LEU A 133 8.17 7.04 -4.13
N LYS A 134 8.46 8.26 -3.67
CA LYS A 134 8.41 9.47 -4.53
C LYS A 134 9.32 9.37 -5.76
N LYS A 135 10.43 8.67 -5.66
CA LYS A 135 11.41 8.51 -6.76
C LYS A 135 11.12 7.29 -7.64
N SER A 136 10.20 6.43 -7.26
CA SER A 136 9.95 5.14 -7.93
C SER A 136 9.27 5.28 -9.29
N GLY A 137 8.55 6.37 -9.54
CA GLY A 137 7.66 6.53 -10.70
C GLY A 137 6.32 5.78 -10.56
N LEU A 138 6.09 5.06 -9.46
CA LEU A 138 4.79 4.44 -9.16
C LEU A 138 3.76 5.51 -8.75
N ARG A 139 2.51 5.27 -9.06
CA ARG A 139 1.40 5.97 -8.40
C ARG A 139 1.25 5.39 -7.00
N VAL A 140 1.23 6.24 -5.98
CA VAL A 140 1.24 5.82 -4.57
C VAL A 140 -0.04 6.26 -3.87
N VAL A 141 -0.76 5.31 -3.29
CA VAL A 141 -1.75 5.55 -2.26
C VAL A 141 -1.07 5.25 -0.92
N TYR A 142 -0.74 6.31 -0.20
CA TYR A 142 0.08 6.25 0.99
C TYR A 142 -0.79 6.23 2.24
N PHE A 143 -0.86 5.09 2.89
CA PHE A 143 -1.58 4.90 4.14
C PHE A 143 -0.64 5.15 5.32
N TYR A 144 -0.76 6.30 5.97
CA TYR A 144 0.05 6.62 7.14
C TYR A 144 -0.52 5.95 8.38
N GLU A 145 0.24 4.98 8.91
CA GLU A 145 -0.22 4.09 9.99
C GLU A 145 -0.17 4.74 11.37
N PHE A 146 -1.23 4.51 12.15
CA PHE A 146 -1.34 4.89 13.54
C PHE A 146 -1.66 3.69 14.43
N THR A 147 -0.79 3.46 15.41
CA THR A 147 -0.97 2.53 16.54
C THR A 147 -0.97 3.33 17.84
N ASN A 148 -1.17 2.69 19.00
CA ASN A 148 -1.03 3.37 20.29
C ASN A 148 0.36 3.98 20.51
N SER A 149 1.41 3.38 19.93
CA SER A 149 2.78 3.88 20.04
C SER A 149 3.09 5.03 19.10
N THR A 150 2.46 5.09 17.93
CA THR A 150 2.72 6.07 16.88
C THR A 150 1.67 7.18 16.79
N TYR A 151 0.60 7.11 17.59
CA TYR A 151 -0.49 8.11 17.56
C TYR A 151 0.01 9.56 17.74
N GLY A 152 1.04 9.78 18.54
CA GLY A 152 1.67 11.09 18.72
C GLY A 152 2.31 11.68 17.48
N ASN A 153 2.54 10.87 16.45
CA ASN A 153 3.15 11.32 15.17
C ASN A 153 2.25 12.25 14.36
N LEU A 154 0.94 12.35 14.68
CA LEU A 154 0.03 13.35 14.11
C LEU A 154 0.56 14.78 14.22
N ASN A 155 1.30 15.08 15.27
CA ASN A 155 1.83 16.41 15.56
C ASN A 155 3.22 16.65 14.94
N LYS A 156 3.80 15.67 14.26
CA LYS A 156 5.10 15.82 13.62
C LYS A 156 4.98 16.59 12.32
N LYS A 157 5.99 17.42 12.03
CA LYS A 157 6.12 18.14 10.75
C LYS A 157 5.95 17.21 9.55
N PHE A 158 6.46 15.97 9.63
CA PHE A 158 6.35 14.98 8.57
C PHE A 158 4.90 14.73 8.12
N PHE A 159 3.93 14.67 9.05
CA PHE A 159 2.52 14.51 8.68
C PHE A 159 1.99 15.72 7.91
N THR A 160 2.41 16.94 8.28
CA THR A 160 2.07 18.15 7.54
C THR A 160 2.68 18.12 6.13
N ASP A 161 3.93 17.69 6.02
CA ASP A 161 4.61 17.55 4.72
C ASP A 161 3.89 16.53 3.81
N LEU A 162 3.38 15.44 4.38
CA LEU A 162 2.55 14.46 3.64
C LEU A 162 1.24 15.06 3.14
N LEU A 163 0.58 15.91 3.92
CA LEU A 163 -0.64 16.62 3.50
C LEU A 163 -0.38 17.54 2.30
N GLU A 164 0.75 18.25 2.28
CA GLU A 164 1.15 19.07 1.14
C GLU A 164 1.46 18.23 -0.10
N GLU A 165 2.16 17.11 0.07
CA GLU A 165 2.48 16.19 -1.01
C GLU A 165 1.25 15.55 -1.64
N SER A 166 0.18 15.33 -0.88
CA SER A 166 -1.07 14.73 -1.36
C SER A 166 -1.84 15.59 -2.37
N LYS A 167 -1.35 16.79 -2.66
CA LYS A 167 -1.84 17.62 -3.77
C LYS A 167 -1.29 17.19 -5.15
N ASN A 168 -0.37 16.24 -5.17
CA ASN A 168 0.23 15.69 -6.39
C ASN A 168 -0.63 14.52 -6.91
N ASP A 169 -0.94 14.49 -8.20
CA ASP A 169 -1.75 13.44 -8.84
C ASP A 169 -1.14 12.03 -8.74
N MET A 170 0.15 11.92 -8.49
CA MET A 170 0.87 10.64 -8.34
C MET A 170 0.93 10.16 -6.89
N PHE A 171 0.46 10.96 -5.91
CA PHE A 171 0.54 10.63 -4.49
C PHE A 171 -0.75 11.02 -3.76
N GLU A 172 -1.44 10.04 -3.19
CA GLU A 172 -2.64 10.24 -2.38
C GLU A 172 -2.37 9.82 -0.93
N LEU A 173 -2.49 10.75 0.01
CA LEU A 173 -2.41 10.43 1.44
C LEU A 173 -3.74 9.89 1.95
N ARG A 174 -3.67 8.83 2.76
CA ARG A 174 -4.79 8.28 3.54
C ARG A 174 -4.38 8.08 5.00
N ILE A 175 -5.35 8.16 5.90
CA ILE A 175 -5.15 7.83 7.31
C ILE A 175 -5.38 6.33 7.50
N PHE A 176 -4.50 5.68 8.25
CA PHE A 176 -4.57 4.27 8.55
C PHE A 176 -4.54 4.00 10.06
N PRO A 177 -5.69 4.04 10.76
CA PRO A 177 -5.78 3.46 12.10
C PRO A 177 -5.51 1.97 11.98
N HIS A 178 -4.34 1.49 12.42
CA HIS A 178 -3.85 0.16 12.08
C HIS A 178 -4.93 -0.93 12.29
N SER A 179 -5.43 -1.09 13.52
CA SER A 179 -6.43 -2.12 13.85
C SER A 179 -7.04 -1.90 15.23
N LEU A 180 -8.12 -2.63 15.54
CA LEU A 180 -8.73 -2.61 16.87
C LEU A 180 -7.81 -3.20 17.96
N TYR A 181 -6.92 -4.11 17.60
CA TYR A 181 -6.00 -4.75 18.54
C TYR A 181 -4.70 -3.95 18.76
N SER A 182 -4.53 -2.80 18.13
CA SER A 182 -3.29 -1.99 18.22
C SER A 182 -3.52 -0.53 18.54
N LEU A 183 -4.76 -0.04 18.43
CA LEU A 183 -5.12 1.36 18.65
C LEU A 183 -6.42 1.48 19.45
N ASP A 184 -6.44 2.34 20.46
CA ASP A 184 -7.63 2.62 21.27
C ASP A 184 -8.80 3.09 20.43
N THR A 185 -10.01 2.58 20.67
CA THR A 185 -11.22 2.96 19.95
C THR A 185 -11.46 4.49 19.96
N ASN A 186 -11.18 5.16 21.09
CA ASN A 186 -11.31 6.63 21.17
C ASN A 186 -10.31 7.37 20.27
N LYS A 187 -9.10 6.83 20.07
CA LYS A 187 -8.11 7.39 19.15
C LYS A 187 -8.54 7.16 17.70
N ILE A 188 -9.09 5.99 17.39
CA ILE A 188 -9.69 5.71 16.07
C ILE A 188 -10.78 6.75 15.77
N LYS A 189 -11.74 6.96 16.69
CA LYS A 189 -12.80 7.98 16.52
C LYS A 189 -12.23 9.39 16.24
N LYS A 190 -11.13 9.77 16.90
CA LYS A 190 -10.44 11.06 16.65
C LYS A 190 -9.78 11.11 15.27
N LEU A 191 -9.14 10.01 14.83
CA LEU A 191 -8.56 9.93 13.48
C LEU A 191 -9.63 9.99 12.39
N LEU A 192 -10.78 9.36 12.59
CA LEU A 192 -11.90 9.45 11.66
C LEU A 192 -12.43 10.88 11.54
N ARG A 193 -12.53 11.62 12.67
CA ARG A 193 -12.90 13.03 12.65
C ARG A 193 -11.88 13.89 11.91
N LEU A 194 -10.59 13.69 12.19
CA LEU A 194 -9.51 14.39 11.49
C LEU A 194 -9.55 14.11 9.98
N ALA A 195 -9.75 12.85 9.59
CA ALA A 195 -9.87 12.46 8.20
C ALA A 195 -11.03 13.18 7.51
N TYR A 196 -12.19 13.25 8.17
CA TYR A 196 -13.34 13.99 7.67
C TYR A 196 -13.04 15.48 7.47
N GLU A 197 -12.45 16.15 8.50
CA GLU A 197 -12.08 17.57 8.46
C GLU A 197 -11.05 17.86 7.35
N LYS A 198 -10.11 16.96 7.12
CA LYS A 198 -9.06 17.08 6.09
C LYS A 198 -9.46 16.50 4.73
N LYS A 199 -10.66 15.97 4.60
CA LYS A 199 -11.16 15.29 3.39
C LYS A 199 -10.25 14.13 2.95
N LEU A 200 -9.66 13.42 3.90
CA LEU A 200 -8.83 12.24 3.66
C LEU A 200 -9.67 10.97 3.72
N ARG A 201 -9.31 10.00 2.90
CA ARG A 201 -9.86 8.65 3.00
C ARG A 201 -9.19 7.89 4.14
N VAL A 202 -9.88 6.86 4.64
CA VAL A 202 -9.40 6.00 5.73
C VAL A 202 -9.48 4.55 5.30
N ALA A 203 -8.51 3.76 5.73
CA ALA A 203 -8.60 2.30 5.73
C ALA A 203 -8.09 1.76 7.08
N ILE A 204 -8.45 0.55 7.42
CA ILE A 204 -8.11 -0.12 8.67
C ILE A 204 -8.02 -1.62 8.42
N HIS A 205 -7.11 -2.31 9.10
CA HIS A 205 -7.17 -3.77 9.22
C HIS A 205 -8.35 -4.14 10.13
N LEU A 206 -9.25 -4.95 9.64
CA LEU A 206 -10.44 -5.35 10.40
C LEU A 206 -10.83 -6.79 10.09
N SER A 207 -11.00 -7.57 11.14
CA SER A 207 -11.40 -8.98 11.05
C SER A 207 -10.46 -9.85 10.21
N GLU A 208 -9.15 -9.59 10.30
CA GLU A 208 -8.11 -10.33 9.56
C GLU A 208 -8.03 -11.80 9.97
N SER A 209 -8.49 -12.11 11.19
CA SER A 209 -8.48 -13.47 11.71
C SER A 209 -9.66 -13.74 12.64
N ILE A 210 -9.94 -15.04 12.87
CA ILE A 210 -10.97 -15.45 13.84
C ILE A 210 -10.59 -14.99 15.26
N ASP A 211 -9.32 -14.87 15.59
CA ASP A 211 -8.87 -14.36 16.88
C ASP A 211 -9.27 -12.90 17.08
N GLU A 212 -9.18 -12.06 16.04
CA GLU A 212 -9.66 -10.68 16.11
C GLU A 212 -11.17 -10.59 16.27
N VAL A 213 -11.92 -11.40 15.53
CA VAL A 213 -13.38 -11.49 15.67
C VAL A 213 -13.77 -11.94 17.10
N ASN A 214 -13.05 -12.90 17.67
CA ASN A 214 -13.28 -13.35 19.03
C ASN A 214 -12.89 -12.27 20.07
N LEU A 215 -11.82 -11.51 19.82
CA LEU A 215 -11.42 -10.40 20.66
C LEU A 215 -12.55 -9.35 20.77
N THR A 216 -13.13 -8.93 19.64
CA THR A 216 -14.22 -7.93 19.63
C THR A 216 -15.51 -8.43 20.26
N LYS A 217 -15.72 -9.76 20.32
CA LYS A 217 -16.84 -10.42 20.98
C LYS A 217 -16.57 -10.80 22.45
N GLY A 218 -15.44 -10.41 23.02
CA GLY A 218 -15.03 -10.78 24.37
C GLY A 218 -14.79 -12.27 24.58
N LYS A 219 -14.60 -13.05 23.52
CA LYS A 219 -14.34 -14.49 23.60
C LYS A 219 -12.85 -14.78 23.77
N ARG A 220 -12.51 -16.04 24.13
CA ARG A 220 -11.12 -16.51 24.18
C ARG A 220 -10.44 -16.33 22.80
N ASN A 221 -9.24 -15.79 22.79
CA ASN A 221 -8.51 -15.46 21.55
C ASN A 221 -7.01 -15.34 21.79
N GLY A 222 -6.23 -15.54 20.73
CA GLY A 222 -4.76 -15.47 20.80
C GLY A 222 -4.21 -14.07 21.04
N PHE A 223 -4.96 -12.98 20.81
CA PHE A 223 -4.50 -11.63 21.16
C PHE A 223 -4.35 -11.47 22.67
N ASN A 224 -5.34 -11.93 23.46
CA ASN A 224 -5.26 -11.89 24.92
C ASN A 224 -4.17 -12.81 25.47
N GLU A 225 -3.97 -13.97 24.86
CA GLU A 225 -3.06 -15.01 25.35
C GLU A 225 -1.61 -14.77 24.92
N ILE A 226 -1.37 -14.26 23.71
CA ILE A 226 -0.04 -14.19 23.10
C ILE A 226 0.43 -12.74 22.92
N ILE A 227 -0.40 -11.86 22.36
CA ILE A 227 0.04 -10.53 21.91
C ILE A 227 0.02 -9.51 23.05
N PHE A 228 -1.10 -9.42 23.79
CA PHE A 228 -1.24 -8.40 24.83
C PHE A 228 -0.28 -8.55 26.01
N PRO A 229 0.20 -9.75 26.40
CA PRO A 229 1.28 -9.87 27.37
C PRO A 229 2.62 -9.24 26.90
N MET A 230 2.81 -9.12 25.58
CA MET A 230 4.07 -8.61 24.99
C MET A 230 4.10 -7.09 24.85
N ILE A 231 2.96 -6.41 24.80
CA ILE A 231 2.89 -4.98 24.50
C ILE A 231 2.60 -4.14 25.73
N LYS A 232 3.32 -3.00 25.88
CA LYS A 232 3.15 -2.11 27.05
C LYS A 232 1.83 -1.34 27.00
N ASN A 233 1.44 -0.86 25.83
CA ASN A 233 0.27 -0.01 25.63
C ASN A 233 -0.86 -0.80 24.99
N LYS A 234 -1.50 -1.67 25.77
CA LYS A 234 -2.67 -2.44 25.32
C LYS A 234 -3.78 -1.48 24.86
N PRO A 235 -4.44 -1.72 23.75
CA PRO A 235 -5.54 -0.89 23.30
C PRO A 235 -6.76 -1.09 24.21
N LYS A 236 -7.52 -0.01 24.41
CA LYS A 236 -8.84 -0.06 25.01
C LYS A 236 -9.86 -0.37 23.93
N ILE A 237 -10.35 -1.59 23.90
CA ILE A 237 -11.29 -2.09 22.88
C ILE A 237 -12.70 -2.04 23.47
N GLU A 238 -13.61 -1.42 22.73
CA GLU A 238 -15.04 -1.52 23.05
C GLU A 238 -15.57 -2.89 22.56
N ILE A 239 -16.04 -3.71 23.49
CA ILE A 239 -16.63 -5.00 23.16
C ILE A 239 -18.05 -4.73 22.62
N ILE A 240 -18.31 -5.22 21.41
CA ILE A 240 -19.63 -5.18 20.81
C ILE A 240 -20.43 -6.36 21.37
N ASN A 241 -21.22 -6.12 22.39
CA ASN A 241 -22.22 -7.10 22.82
C ASN A 241 -23.27 -7.21 21.71
N SER A 242 -23.28 -8.34 21.00
CA SER A 242 -24.41 -8.68 20.15
C SER A 242 -25.61 -8.95 21.07
N THR A 243 -26.48 -7.95 21.23
CA THR A 243 -27.85 -8.16 21.70
C THR A 243 -28.61 -8.99 20.70
#